data_65d88004343855cb9edcd6025a8ec8f3
#
_entry.id   65d88004343855cb9edcd6025a8ec8f3
#
_cell.length_a   1.000
_cell.length_b   1.000
_cell.length_c   1.000
_cell.angle_alpha   90.00
_cell.angle_beta   90.00
_cell.angle_gamma   90.00
#
_symmetry.space_group_name_H-M   'P 1'
#
loop_
_entity.id
_entity.type
_entity.pdbx_description
1 polymer ?
#
loop_
_entity_poly.entity_id
_entity_poly.type
_entity_poly.pdbx_seq_one_letter_code
_entity_poly.pdbx_strand_id
1 'polypeptide(L)'
;MLSLAQSLTLSDFHQMYAIERAYYDPGYITPPQEAFRWYQAYPPSTLAVKDGETVAGFLNLFPVRQEVFARLLEGTFNDQEMELCQLADPFSGTGTLHMFLCCIARRLDYQGQGVGGLLLKAGVEAYRTVAHRCGAIITDNVTEAGRRLSQRYGFAFQRESDHGSSLYMQPYAAFARRVEGGDFCG
;
A
#
# COMPACT_ATOMS: atom_id res chain seq x y z
N MET A 1 12.67 -16.83 10.07
CA MET A 1 11.48 -17.33 9.32
C MET A 1 10.56 -16.17 9.06
N LEU A 2 10.18 -15.92 7.80
CA LEU A 2 9.30 -14.81 7.43
C LEU A 2 7.90 -15.00 8.02
N SER A 3 7.40 -13.97 8.71
CA SER A 3 6.04 -13.96 9.27
C SER A 3 5.45 -12.54 9.23
N LEU A 4 4.13 -12.45 9.18
CA LEU A 4 3.43 -11.17 9.31
C LEU A 4 3.57 -10.68 10.75
N ALA A 5 3.96 -9.41 10.92
CA ALA A 5 4.03 -8.75 12.22
C ALA A 5 2.62 -8.58 12.81
N GLN A 6 2.44 -8.92 14.08
CA GLN A 6 1.16 -8.70 14.80
C GLN A 6 0.99 -7.24 15.23
N SER A 7 2.09 -6.58 15.53
CA SER A 7 2.13 -5.16 15.87
C SER A 7 3.46 -4.57 15.40
N LEU A 8 3.48 -3.26 15.20
CA LEU A 8 4.66 -2.53 14.75
C LEU A 8 5.09 -1.51 15.80
N THR A 9 6.39 -1.33 15.93
CA THR A 9 7.03 -0.38 16.82
C THR A 9 7.62 0.78 16.03
N LEU A 10 7.96 1.88 16.69
CA LEU A 10 8.69 2.98 16.04
C LEU A 10 10.02 2.50 15.41
N SER A 11 10.69 1.51 16.02
CA SER A 11 11.90 0.90 15.46
C SER A 11 11.64 0.23 14.10
N ASP A 12 10.47 -0.41 13.93
CA ASP A 12 10.08 -1.00 12.64
C ASP A 12 9.90 0.09 11.58
N PHE A 13 9.33 1.25 11.93
CA PHE A 13 9.18 2.38 11.01
C PHE A 13 10.52 3.01 10.62
N HIS A 14 11.51 3.02 11.50
CA HIS A 14 12.87 3.40 11.11
C HIS A 14 13.49 2.41 10.10
N GLN A 15 13.20 1.12 10.23
CA GLN A 15 13.64 0.12 9.23
C GLN A 15 12.89 0.29 7.91
N MET A 16 11.57 0.54 7.93
CA MET A 16 10.78 0.82 6.72
C MET A 16 11.31 2.05 5.97
N TYR A 17 11.60 3.13 6.69
CA TYR A 17 12.20 4.33 6.13
C TYR A 17 13.55 4.03 5.44
N ALA A 18 14.38 3.18 6.05
CA ALA A 18 15.64 2.76 5.44
C ALA A 18 15.42 1.91 4.16
N ILE A 19 14.35 1.11 4.12
CA ILE A 19 13.95 0.37 2.91
C ILE A 19 13.53 1.35 1.81
N GLU A 20 12.67 2.33 2.11
CA GLU A 20 12.19 3.31 1.13
C GLU A 20 13.33 4.12 0.52
N ARG A 21 14.31 4.52 1.33
CA ARG A 21 15.50 5.26 0.86
C ARG A 21 16.35 4.53 -0.19
N ALA A 22 16.16 3.22 -0.33
CA ALA A 22 16.82 2.45 -1.40
C ALA A 22 16.09 2.57 -2.75
N TYR A 23 14.85 3.10 -2.76
CA TYR A 23 13.99 3.15 -3.95
C TYR A 23 13.53 4.56 -4.33
N TYR A 24 13.44 5.47 -3.36
CA TYR A 24 12.83 6.79 -3.52
C TYR A 24 13.78 7.89 -3.07
N ASP A 25 13.65 9.07 -3.68
CA ASP A 25 14.29 10.27 -3.17
C ASP A 25 13.70 10.64 -1.79
N PRO A 26 14.50 11.21 -0.88
CA PRO A 26 14.04 11.55 0.48
C PRO A 26 12.81 12.44 0.52
N GLY A 27 12.58 13.24 -0.51
CA GLY A 27 11.41 14.08 -0.66
C GLY A 27 10.09 13.30 -0.82
N TYR A 28 10.13 12.03 -1.15
CA TYR A 28 8.95 11.16 -1.31
C TYR A 28 8.70 10.23 -0.11
N ILE A 29 9.44 10.41 0.98
CA ILE A 29 9.40 9.47 2.11
C ILE A 29 8.88 10.17 3.35
N THR A 30 7.81 9.64 3.94
CA THR A 30 7.26 10.14 5.21
C THR A 30 8.21 9.84 6.37
N PRO A 31 8.52 10.82 7.26
CA PRO A 31 9.35 10.58 8.43
C PRO A 31 8.80 9.45 9.34
N PRO A 32 9.67 8.61 9.94
CA PRO A 32 9.24 7.44 10.72
C PRO A 32 8.25 7.76 11.85
N GLN A 33 8.44 8.88 12.55
CA GLN A 33 7.57 9.30 13.65
C GLN A 33 6.17 9.66 13.17
N GLU A 34 6.07 10.25 11.99
CA GLU A 34 4.79 10.62 11.38
C GLU A 34 4.07 9.38 10.85
N ALA A 35 4.76 8.52 10.10
CA ALA A 35 4.23 7.25 9.63
C ALA A 35 3.77 6.36 10.81
N PHE A 36 4.51 6.34 11.93
CA PHE A 36 4.10 5.62 13.13
C PHE A 36 2.84 6.20 13.77
N ARG A 37 2.68 7.54 13.80
CA ARG A 37 1.41 8.16 14.26
C ARG A 37 0.22 7.76 13.40
N TRP A 38 0.39 7.64 12.09
CA TRP A 38 -0.66 7.16 11.18
C TRP A 38 -1.03 5.71 11.47
N TYR A 39 -0.03 4.85 11.67
CA TYR A 39 -0.25 3.46 12.08
C TYR A 39 -0.99 3.38 13.42
N GLN A 40 -0.60 4.18 14.42
CA GLN A 40 -1.28 4.18 15.73
C GLN A 40 -2.75 4.60 15.63
N ALA A 41 -3.06 5.56 14.75
CA ALA A 41 -4.43 5.99 14.49
C ALA A 41 -5.21 4.95 13.67
N TYR A 42 -4.53 4.21 12.78
CA TYR A 42 -5.15 3.28 11.87
C TYR A 42 -4.24 2.07 11.54
N PRO A 43 -4.13 1.09 12.46
CA PRO A 43 -3.18 -0.03 12.34
C PRO A 43 -3.33 -0.86 11.04
N PRO A 44 -4.54 -1.17 10.51
CA PRO A 44 -4.67 -1.97 9.29
C PRO A 44 -4.06 -1.35 8.03
N SER A 45 -3.76 -0.05 8.04
CA SER A 45 -3.19 0.66 6.90
C SER A 45 -1.73 0.32 6.62
N THR A 46 -0.99 -0.18 7.61
CA THR A 46 0.43 -0.52 7.48
C THR A 46 0.68 -1.94 7.97
N LEU A 47 1.17 -2.79 7.08
CA LEU A 47 1.47 -4.18 7.35
C LEU A 47 2.93 -4.46 7.05
N ALA A 48 3.58 -5.32 7.85
CA ALA A 48 4.97 -5.71 7.63
C ALA A 48 5.18 -7.21 7.74
N VAL A 49 6.08 -7.72 6.92
CA VAL A 49 6.67 -9.06 7.05
C VAL A 49 8.03 -8.91 7.72
N LYS A 50 8.26 -9.68 8.77
CA LYS A 50 9.51 -9.69 9.53
C LYS A 50 10.21 -11.04 9.47
N ASP A 51 11.53 -11.01 9.64
CA ASP A 51 12.38 -12.16 9.96
C ASP A 51 13.04 -11.90 11.31
N GLY A 52 12.50 -12.45 12.38
CA GLY A 52 12.83 -12.05 13.73
C GLY A 52 12.52 -10.57 13.96
N GLU A 53 13.53 -9.78 14.37
CA GLU A 53 13.40 -8.33 14.57
C GLU A 53 13.60 -7.51 13.29
N THR A 54 13.96 -8.14 12.17
CA THR A 54 14.24 -7.45 10.90
C THR A 54 12.98 -7.30 10.07
N VAL A 55 12.64 -6.09 9.66
CA VAL A 55 11.59 -5.84 8.68
C VAL A 55 12.10 -6.25 7.30
N ALA A 56 11.52 -7.32 6.73
CA ALA A 56 11.84 -7.83 5.41
C ALA A 56 11.15 -7.03 4.29
N GLY A 57 9.98 -6.48 4.59
CA GLY A 57 9.21 -5.60 3.71
C GLY A 57 7.91 -5.16 4.35
N PHE A 58 7.24 -4.19 3.73
CA PHE A 58 6.00 -3.62 4.23
C PHE A 58 5.07 -3.16 3.10
N LEU A 59 3.83 -2.90 3.47
CA LEU A 59 2.73 -2.46 2.62
C LEU A 59 1.99 -1.33 3.31
N ASN A 60 1.74 -0.23 2.59
CA ASN A 60 0.81 0.82 2.97
C ASN A 60 -0.42 0.76 2.07
N LEU A 61 -1.57 0.42 2.64
CA LEU A 61 -2.86 0.29 1.96
C LEU A 61 -3.93 1.07 2.72
N PHE A 62 -4.27 2.24 2.21
CA PHE A 62 -5.15 3.19 2.87
C PHE A 62 -6.56 3.13 2.30
N PRO A 63 -7.61 3.00 3.12
CA PRO A 63 -8.96 3.39 2.74
C PRO A 63 -9.02 4.92 2.70
N VAL A 64 -9.38 5.48 1.55
CA VAL A 64 -9.41 6.92 1.34
C VAL A 64 -10.84 7.42 1.13
N ARG A 65 -11.08 8.67 1.50
CA ARG A 65 -12.35 9.36 1.25
C ARG A 65 -12.54 9.64 -0.23
N GLN A 66 -13.78 9.84 -0.64
CA GLN A 66 -14.16 10.05 -2.03
C GLN A 66 -13.42 11.24 -2.68
N GLU A 67 -13.20 12.32 -1.94
CA GLU A 67 -12.48 13.49 -2.44
C GLU A 67 -11.00 13.22 -2.71
N VAL A 68 -10.36 12.39 -1.89
CA VAL A 68 -8.98 11.93 -2.12
C VAL A 68 -8.92 11.02 -3.35
N PHE A 69 -9.87 10.09 -3.44
CA PHE A 69 -9.95 9.18 -4.58
C PHE A 69 -10.18 9.93 -5.91
N ALA A 70 -11.02 10.96 -5.90
CA ALA A 70 -11.23 11.81 -7.07
C ALA A 70 -9.93 12.52 -7.50
N ARG A 71 -9.20 13.14 -6.55
CA ARG A 71 -7.91 13.79 -6.82
C ARG A 71 -6.84 12.79 -7.30
N LEU A 72 -6.81 11.57 -6.77
CA LEU A 72 -5.94 10.51 -7.28
C LEU A 72 -6.27 10.19 -8.75
N LEU A 73 -7.55 10.03 -9.11
CA LEU A 73 -7.96 9.80 -10.50
C LEU A 73 -7.62 10.96 -11.43
N GLU A 74 -7.70 12.18 -10.93
CA GLU A 74 -7.32 13.40 -11.67
C GLU A 74 -5.80 13.55 -11.81
N GLY A 75 -5.00 12.83 -11.00
CA GLY A 75 -3.54 12.92 -10.98
C GLY A 75 -3.02 14.16 -10.26
N THR A 76 -3.84 14.79 -9.43
CA THR A 76 -3.52 16.03 -8.69
C THR A 76 -3.24 15.79 -7.20
N PHE A 77 -3.34 14.56 -6.73
CA PHE A 77 -3.09 14.20 -5.34
C PHE A 77 -1.62 13.85 -5.13
N ASN A 78 -0.95 14.58 -4.24
CA ASN A 78 0.37 14.23 -3.75
C ASN A 78 0.22 13.54 -2.37
N ASP A 79 0.68 12.30 -2.25
CA ASP A 79 0.57 11.50 -1.03
C ASP A 79 1.36 12.06 0.16
N GLN A 80 2.39 12.89 -0.09
CA GLN A 80 3.10 13.65 0.95
C GLN A 80 2.21 14.68 1.66
N GLU A 81 1.14 15.12 1.01
CA GLU A 81 0.16 16.05 1.56
C GLU A 81 -1.01 15.34 2.23
N MET A 82 -0.96 13.99 2.30
CA MET A 82 -2.05 13.22 2.88
C MET A 82 -2.14 13.43 4.38
N GLU A 83 -3.34 13.72 4.88
CA GLU A 83 -3.65 13.89 6.29
C GLU A 83 -4.54 12.74 6.81
N LEU A 84 -4.47 12.45 8.12
CA LEU A 84 -5.29 11.41 8.75
C LEU A 84 -6.81 11.63 8.53
N CYS A 85 -7.27 12.87 8.49
CA CYS A 85 -8.68 13.19 8.23
C CYS A 85 -9.16 12.81 6.82
N GLN A 86 -8.24 12.56 5.89
CA GLN A 86 -8.53 12.14 4.52
C GLN A 86 -8.69 10.62 4.39
N LEU A 87 -8.33 9.87 5.43
CA LEU A 87 -8.62 8.43 5.49
C LEU A 87 -10.10 8.20 5.78
N ALA A 88 -10.65 7.16 5.17
CA ALA A 88 -11.98 6.67 5.51
C ALA A 88 -11.85 5.64 6.63
N ASP A 89 -12.75 5.64 7.60
CA ASP A 89 -12.87 4.52 8.52
C ASP A 89 -13.64 3.38 7.82
N PRO A 90 -13.00 2.26 7.47
CA PRO A 90 -13.67 1.21 6.73
C PRO A 90 -14.65 0.41 7.59
N PHE A 91 -14.49 0.45 8.91
CA PHE A 91 -15.34 -0.31 9.82
C PHE A 91 -16.53 0.50 10.33
N SER A 92 -16.59 1.81 10.05
CA SER A 92 -17.75 2.66 10.29
C SER A 92 -18.46 3.02 8.99
N GLY A 93 -19.77 3.25 9.07
CA GLY A 93 -20.62 3.66 7.94
C GLY A 93 -20.93 2.55 6.93
N THR A 94 -21.68 2.89 5.90
CA THR A 94 -22.22 1.95 4.88
C THR A 94 -21.85 2.30 3.44
N GLY A 95 -21.13 3.39 3.21
CA GLY A 95 -20.77 3.88 1.86
C GLY A 95 -19.70 3.03 1.18
N THR A 96 -19.53 3.25 -0.12
CA THR A 96 -18.43 2.67 -0.91
C THR A 96 -17.09 3.18 -0.39
N LEU A 97 -16.12 2.28 -0.29
CA LEU A 97 -14.73 2.56 0.05
C LEU A 97 -13.88 2.53 -1.21
N HIS A 98 -12.83 3.34 -1.23
CA HIS A 98 -11.78 3.27 -2.22
C HIS A 98 -10.46 3.04 -1.52
N MET A 99 -9.61 2.20 -2.11
CA MET A 99 -8.34 1.81 -1.53
C MET A 99 -7.20 2.47 -2.29
N PHE A 100 -6.26 3.07 -1.56
CA PHE A 100 -5.01 3.59 -2.11
C PHE A 100 -3.85 2.70 -1.67
N LEU A 101 -3.28 1.95 -2.62
CA LEU A 101 -2.03 1.22 -2.44
C LEU A 101 -0.88 2.22 -2.63
N CYS A 102 -0.49 2.88 -1.53
CA CYS A 102 0.49 3.94 -1.51
C CYS A 102 1.91 3.40 -1.69
N CYS A 103 2.29 2.38 -0.93
CA CYS A 103 3.62 1.80 -1.00
C CYS A 103 3.59 0.28 -0.77
N ILE A 104 4.41 -0.43 -1.52
CA ILE A 104 4.83 -1.79 -1.22
C ILE A 104 6.33 -1.90 -1.50
N ALA A 105 7.11 -2.14 -0.46
CA ALA A 105 8.55 -2.20 -0.56
C ALA A 105 9.14 -3.36 0.24
N ARG A 106 10.30 -3.84 -0.17
CA ARG A 106 11.05 -4.89 0.53
C ARG A 106 12.54 -4.58 0.54
N ARG A 107 13.25 -5.12 1.50
CA ARG A 107 14.71 -5.09 1.49
C ARG A 107 15.25 -5.90 0.30
N LEU A 108 16.36 -5.47 -0.23
CA LEU A 108 16.99 -6.09 -1.41
C LEU A 108 17.44 -7.54 -1.14
N ASP A 109 17.93 -7.82 0.06
CA ASP A 109 18.38 -9.14 0.52
C ASP A 109 17.25 -10.18 0.69
N TYR A 110 15.99 -9.74 0.66
CA TYR A 110 14.79 -10.61 0.65
C TYR A 110 14.15 -10.76 -0.73
N GLN A 111 14.91 -10.44 -1.80
CA GLN A 111 14.42 -10.63 -3.17
C GLN A 111 14.16 -12.12 -3.47
N GLY A 112 13.04 -12.41 -4.13
CA GLY A 112 12.67 -13.79 -4.50
C GLY A 112 12.12 -14.65 -3.36
N GLN A 113 12.03 -14.13 -2.13
CA GLN A 113 11.55 -14.88 -0.96
C GLN A 113 10.05 -14.75 -0.69
N GLY A 114 9.26 -14.23 -1.64
CA GLY A 114 7.79 -14.18 -1.54
C GLY A 114 7.24 -13.06 -0.64
N VAL A 115 8.07 -12.13 -0.14
CA VAL A 115 7.65 -11.05 0.78
C VAL A 115 6.49 -10.24 0.20
N GLY A 116 6.55 -9.83 -1.07
CA GLY A 116 5.49 -9.06 -1.71
C GLY A 116 4.15 -9.81 -1.76
N GLY A 117 4.19 -11.11 -2.04
CA GLY A 117 2.99 -11.95 -2.04
C GLY A 117 2.35 -12.08 -0.66
N LEU A 118 3.18 -12.25 0.38
CA LEU A 118 2.70 -12.29 1.77
C LEU A 118 2.04 -10.96 2.16
N LEU A 119 2.64 -9.82 1.81
CA LEU A 119 2.11 -8.49 2.09
C LEU A 119 0.78 -8.23 1.39
N LEU A 120 0.66 -8.55 0.10
CA LEU A 120 -0.59 -8.37 -0.62
C LEU A 120 -1.72 -9.25 -0.09
N LYS A 121 -1.43 -10.51 0.26
CA LYS A 121 -2.40 -11.40 0.91
C LYS A 121 -2.85 -10.85 2.27
N ALA A 122 -1.92 -10.36 3.07
CA ALA A 122 -2.22 -9.73 4.35
C ALA A 122 -3.08 -8.46 4.16
N GLY A 123 -2.79 -7.64 3.13
CA GLY A 123 -3.59 -6.48 2.79
C GLY A 123 -5.04 -6.82 2.42
N VAL A 124 -5.25 -7.86 1.61
CA VAL A 124 -6.61 -8.34 1.29
C VAL A 124 -7.32 -8.86 2.54
N GLU A 125 -6.62 -9.62 3.37
CA GLU A 125 -7.17 -10.18 4.62
C GLU A 125 -7.57 -9.09 5.62
N ALA A 126 -6.77 -8.04 5.77
CA ALA A 126 -7.03 -6.93 6.69
C ALA A 126 -8.38 -6.22 6.42
N TYR A 127 -8.83 -6.24 5.18
CA TYR A 127 -10.09 -5.62 4.76
C TYR A 127 -11.18 -6.63 4.36
N ARG A 128 -11.00 -7.91 4.65
CA ARG A 128 -11.93 -8.99 4.24
C ARG A 128 -13.38 -8.73 4.67
N THR A 129 -13.59 -8.29 5.90
CA THR A 129 -14.94 -8.07 6.44
C THR A 129 -15.71 -6.95 5.74
N VAL A 130 -14.99 -5.99 5.14
CA VAL A 130 -15.55 -4.82 4.44
C VAL A 130 -15.32 -4.87 2.93
N ALA A 131 -14.78 -5.96 2.41
CA ALA A 131 -14.43 -6.12 1.00
C ALA A 131 -15.62 -5.89 0.05
N HIS A 132 -16.84 -6.21 0.49
CA HIS A 132 -18.09 -5.98 -0.26
C HIS A 132 -18.39 -4.49 -0.49
N ARG A 133 -17.78 -3.59 0.30
CA ARG A 133 -17.89 -2.14 0.17
C ARG A 133 -16.75 -1.53 -0.65
N CYS A 134 -15.64 -2.27 -0.86
CA CYS A 134 -14.49 -1.77 -1.59
C CYS A 134 -14.78 -1.74 -3.10
N GLY A 135 -14.93 -0.55 -3.68
CA GLY A 135 -15.24 -0.38 -5.10
C GLY A 135 -13.99 -0.51 -5.97
N ALA A 136 -12.99 0.30 -5.74
CA ALA A 136 -11.77 0.35 -6.51
C ALA A 136 -10.52 0.37 -5.63
N ILE A 137 -9.39 -0.09 -6.21
CA ILE A 137 -8.05 0.10 -5.68
C ILE A 137 -7.23 0.85 -6.72
N ILE A 138 -6.55 1.92 -6.29
CA ILE A 138 -5.69 2.76 -7.10
C ILE A 138 -4.28 2.75 -6.52
N THR A 139 -3.27 2.89 -7.38
CA THR A 139 -1.87 3.05 -6.99
C THR A 139 -1.21 4.11 -7.84
N ASP A 140 -0.28 4.83 -7.26
CA ASP A 140 0.53 5.85 -7.90
C ASP A 140 2.00 5.39 -7.96
N ASN A 141 2.50 5.10 -9.16
CA ASN A 141 3.77 4.43 -9.32
C ASN A 141 4.87 5.40 -9.78
N VAL A 142 5.75 5.76 -8.89
CA VAL A 142 6.95 6.57 -9.17
C VAL A 142 8.05 5.74 -9.84
N THR A 143 8.09 4.41 -9.55
CA THR A 143 9.16 3.53 -10.02
C THR A 143 8.70 2.58 -11.11
N GLU A 144 9.65 2.16 -11.97
CA GLU A 144 9.39 1.13 -12.98
C GLU A 144 9.00 -0.23 -12.34
N ALA A 145 9.58 -0.56 -11.17
CA ALA A 145 9.20 -1.76 -10.42
C ALA A 145 7.74 -1.72 -9.97
N GLY A 146 7.27 -0.56 -9.51
CA GLY A 146 5.87 -0.33 -9.16
C GLY A 146 4.93 -0.50 -10.37
N ARG A 147 5.28 0.10 -11.52
CA ARG A 147 4.51 -0.06 -12.77
C ARG A 147 4.39 -1.52 -13.19
N ARG A 148 5.49 -2.28 -13.17
CA ARG A 148 5.49 -3.73 -13.47
C ARG A 148 4.64 -4.53 -12.50
N LEU A 149 4.69 -4.20 -11.21
CA LEU A 149 3.86 -4.83 -10.18
C LEU A 149 2.38 -4.58 -10.49
N SER A 150 1.99 -3.34 -10.75
CA SER A 150 0.62 -2.96 -11.08
C SER A 150 0.10 -3.73 -12.31
N GLN A 151 0.87 -3.77 -13.38
CA GLN A 151 0.52 -4.52 -14.60
C GLN A 151 0.36 -6.02 -14.33
N ARG A 152 1.29 -6.62 -13.57
CA ARG A 152 1.23 -8.04 -13.18
C ARG A 152 -0.03 -8.36 -12.39
N TYR A 153 -0.47 -7.46 -11.51
CA TYR A 153 -1.70 -7.64 -10.73
C TYR A 153 -2.97 -7.18 -11.46
N GLY A 154 -2.86 -6.80 -12.75
CA GLY A 154 -4.00 -6.48 -13.62
C GLY A 154 -4.57 -5.09 -13.42
N PHE A 155 -3.79 -4.19 -12.84
CA PHE A 155 -4.18 -2.78 -12.83
C PHE A 155 -4.08 -2.19 -14.23
N ALA A 156 -5.08 -1.43 -14.63
CA ALA A 156 -5.09 -0.68 -15.87
C ALA A 156 -4.49 0.71 -15.67
N PHE A 157 -3.60 1.11 -16.56
CA PHE A 157 -3.08 2.48 -16.61
C PHE A 157 -4.23 3.47 -16.80
N GLN A 158 -4.22 4.55 -16.04
CA GLN A 158 -5.22 5.62 -16.10
C GLN A 158 -4.63 6.87 -16.76
N ARG A 159 -3.55 7.37 -16.20
CA ARG A 159 -2.87 8.58 -16.67
C ARG A 159 -1.53 8.80 -15.94
N GLU A 160 -0.77 9.77 -16.44
CA GLU A 160 0.33 10.35 -15.67
C GLU A 160 -0.22 11.41 -14.69
N SER A 161 0.41 11.52 -13.52
CA SER A 161 0.11 12.57 -12.53
C SER A 161 0.85 13.87 -12.85
N ASP A 162 0.45 14.95 -12.17
CA ASP A 162 1.09 16.27 -12.29
C ASP A 162 2.54 16.29 -11.77
N HIS A 163 2.93 15.29 -10.99
CA HIS A 163 4.26 15.14 -10.38
C HIS A 163 5.09 13.99 -10.97
N GLY A 164 4.70 13.50 -12.16
CA GLY A 164 5.53 12.60 -12.97
C GLY A 164 5.48 11.13 -12.56
N SER A 165 4.46 10.70 -11.82
CA SER A 165 4.16 9.31 -11.53
C SER A 165 3.05 8.77 -12.44
N SER A 166 2.86 7.45 -12.45
CA SER A 166 1.87 6.77 -13.28
C SER A 166 0.77 6.15 -12.43
N LEU A 167 -0.47 6.55 -12.70
CA LEU A 167 -1.66 6.07 -11.99
C LEU A 167 -2.23 4.82 -12.64
N TYR A 168 -2.47 3.81 -11.81
CA TYR A 168 -3.09 2.55 -12.22
C TYR A 168 -4.24 2.21 -11.30
N MET A 169 -5.31 1.61 -11.83
CA MET A 169 -6.51 1.28 -11.07
C MET A 169 -7.14 -0.03 -11.54
N GLN A 170 -7.86 -0.68 -10.63
CA GLN A 170 -8.79 -1.77 -10.97
C GLN A 170 -9.92 -1.89 -9.93
N PRO A 171 -10.99 -2.66 -10.21
CA PRO A 171 -11.96 -3.03 -9.18
C PRO A 171 -11.28 -3.81 -8.05
N TYR A 172 -11.56 -3.43 -6.80
CA TYR A 172 -10.97 -4.12 -5.63
C TYR A 172 -11.24 -5.63 -5.61
N ALA A 173 -12.45 -6.05 -5.97
CA ALA A 173 -12.80 -7.47 -6.03
C ALA A 173 -11.96 -8.26 -7.05
N ALA A 174 -11.54 -7.64 -8.16
CA ALA A 174 -10.66 -8.27 -9.14
C ALA A 174 -9.23 -8.43 -8.60
N PHE A 175 -8.73 -7.38 -7.92
CA PHE A 175 -7.44 -7.42 -7.22
C PHE A 175 -7.42 -8.53 -6.15
N ALA A 176 -8.42 -8.57 -5.27
CA ALA A 176 -8.51 -9.55 -4.20
C ALA A 176 -8.49 -10.98 -4.74
N ARG A 177 -9.31 -11.29 -5.74
CA ARG A 177 -9.32 -12.62 -6.39
C ARG A 177 -7.95 -13.02 -6.96
N ARG A 178 -7.23 -12.09 -7.59
CA ARG A 178 -5.92 -12.35 -8.17
C ARG A 178 -4.87 -12.63 -7.09
N VAL A 179 -4.92 -11.88 -5.99
CA VAL A 179 -4.04 -12.09 -4.83
C VAL A 179 -4.32 -13.44 -4.15
N GLU A 180 -5.59 -13.83 -3.99
CA GLU A 180 -6.00 -15.10 -3.38
C GLU A 180 -5.72 -16.30 -4.29
N GLY A 181 -5.90 -16.15 -5.61
CA GLY A 181 -5.68 -17.20 -6.60
C GLY A 181 -4.22 -17.65 -6.75
N GLY A 182 -3.28 -16.88 -6.20
CA GLY A 182 -1.88 -17.30 -6.12
C GLY A 182 -1.15 -17.40 -7.45
N ASP A 183 -1.60 -16.69 -8.50
CA ASP A 183 -0.93 -16.63 -9.81
C ASP A 183 0.43 -15.90 -9.72
N PHE A 184 1.27 -16.42 -8.80
CA PHE A 184 2.67 -15.99 -8.63
C PHE A 184 3.61 -16.81 -9.53
N CYS A 185 3.26 -17.01 -10.80
CA CYS A 185 4.23 -17.56 -11.73
C CYS A 185 5.39 -16.57 -11.90
N GLY A 186 6.56 -17.04 -11.49
CA GLY A 186 7.93 -16.65 -11.43
C GLY A 186 8.40 -15.29 -11.90
#